data_d692dfe960d4802cf632a4c150ea298a
#
_entry.id   d692dfe960d4802cf632a4c150ea298a
#
_cell.length_a   1.000
_cell.length_b   1.000
_cell.length_c   1.000
_cell.angle_alpha   90.00
_cell.angle_beta   90.00
_cell.angle_gamma   90.00
#
_symmetry.space_group_name_H-M   'P 1'
#
loop_
_entity.id
_entity.type
_entity.pdbx_description
1 polymer ?
#
loop_
_entity_poly.entity_id
_entity_poly.type
_entity_poly.pdbx_seq_one_letter_code
_entity_poly.pdbx_strand_id
1 'polypeptide(L)'
;MDGMTAGKLLFADGGDRLFAAKRHLMVLYAVNLLFAWFASFGLSAQIGAVTGTSLYSERLVHGFDLGTFIDLINKPEVTPYSQVPLAVAFAGLFLVFQLFLTGGILTQYLSCPQRVEQSRFYAECGENFWKLVRIALVFIVIAGLVGGILHAVRSALDTTTETSPNRRAALAVQCGMLLIEALALLWVRMWFDLAQTELIASGARRIRSSLAAGLKLSRAAAGLYVGYEIGRAHV
;
A
#
# COMPACT_ATOMS: atom_id res chain seq x y z
N MET A 1 -31.69 -16.05 0.67
CA MET A 1 -30.29 -16.45 1.03
C MET A 1 -29.60 -15.21 1.55
N ASP A 2 -29.38 -15.18 2.85
CA ASP A 2 -28.96 -13.96 3.56
C ASP A 2 -27.55 -13.53 3.13
N GLY A 3 -27.38 -12.25 2.79
CA GLY A 3 -26.11 -11.69 2.32
C GLY A 3 -24.92 -11.90 3.31
N MET A 4 -25.23 -12.15 4.57
CA MET A 4 -24.27 -12.47 5.63
C MET A 4 -23.68 -13.90 5.51
N THR A 5 -24.46 -14.85 4.99
CA THR A 5 -23.99 -16.23 4.70
C THR A 5 -23.11 -16.26 3.46
N ALA A 6 -23.43 -15.48 2.42
CA ALA A 6 -22.61 -15.35 1.22
C ALA A 6 -21.23 -14.71 1.53
N GLY A 7 -21.19 -13.67 2.36
CA GLY A 7 -19.94 -13.05 2.79
C GLY A 7 -19.04 -14.00 3.58
N LYS A 8 -19.60 -14.78 4.52
CA LYS A 8 -18.82 -15.76 5.30
C LYS A 8 -18.27 -16.88 4.43
N LEU A 9 -19.02 -17.35 3.43
CA LEU A 9 -18.58 -18.38 2.48
C LEU A 9 -17.43 -17.86 1.58
N LEU A 10 -17.49 -16.61 1.14
CA LEU A 10 -16.42 -15.98 0.35
C LEU A 10 -15.12 -15.83 1.16
N PHE A 11 -15.21 -15.45 2.43
CA PHE A 11 -14.02 -15.37 3.31
C PHE A 11 -13.43 -16.74 3.62
N ALA A 12 -14.25 -17.76 3.86
CA ALA A 12 -13.80 -19.13 4.10
C ALA A 12 -13.09 -19.71 2.87
N ASP A 13 -13.70 -19.60 1.68
CA ASP A 13 -13.10 -20.05 0.41
C ASP A 13 -11.80 -19.31 0.08
N GLY A 14 -11.75 -17.99 0.36
CA GLY A 14 -10.52 -17.21 0.25
C GLY A 14 -9.42 -17.67 1.20
N GLY A 15 -9.77 -18.03 2.44
CA GLY A 15 -8.86 -18.56 3.45
C GLY A 15 -8.25 -19.90 3.02
N ASP A 16 -9.06 -20.83 2.55
CA ASP A 16 -8.60 -22.15 2.10
C ASP A 16 -7.63 -22.06 0.92
N ARG A 17 -7.89 -21.15 -0.03
CA ARG A 17 -6.99 -20.86 -1.16
C ARG A 17 -5.66 -20.25 -0.71
N LEU A 18 -5.69 -19.37 0.29
CA LEU A 18 -4.51 -18.79 0.92
C LEU A 18 -3.64 -19.85 1.58
N PHE A 19 -4.26 -20.79 2.34
CA PHE A 19 -3.53 -21.88 2.98
C PHE A 19 -2.95 -22.89 1.98
N ALA A 20 -3.61 -23.10 0.83
CA ALA A 20 -3.04 -23.91 -0.25
C ALA A 20 -1.76 -23.27 -0.84
N ALA A 21 -1.66 -21.94 -0.84
CA ALA A 21 -0.53 -21.17 -1.35
C ALA A 21 0.52 -20.80 -0.26
N LYS A 22 0.45 -21.36 0.96
CA LYS A 22 1.28 -20.97 2.13
C LYS A 22 2.78 -20.87 1.86
N ARG A 23 3.34 -21.74 1.02
CA ARG A 23 4.78 -21.71 0.67
C ARG A 23 5.13 -20.42 -0.10
N HIS A 24 4.30 -20.01 -1.04
CA HIS A 24 4.51 -18.77 -1.82
C HIS A 24 4.33 -17.54 -0.94
N LEU A 25 3.37 -17.58 -0.01
CA LEU A 25 3.19 -16.52 0.98
C LEU A 25 4.40 -16.37 1.91
N MET A 26 4.99 -17.49 2.37
CA MET A 26 6.20 -17.44 3.18
C MET A 26 7.39 -16.86 2.41
N VAL A 27 7.57 -17.23 1.14
CA VAL A 27 8.63 -16.67 0.29
C VAL A 27 8.40 -15.17 0.07
N LEU A 28 7.17 -14.75 -0.23
CA LEU A 28 6.80 -13.35 -0.35
C LEU A 28 7.12 -12.56 0.93
N TYR A 29 6.71 -13.08 2.07
CA TYR A 29 6.97 -12.44 3.36
C TYR A 29 8.46 -12.33 3.65
N ALA A 30 9.23 -13.40 3.43
CA ALA A 30 10.68 -13.41 3.63
C ALA A 30 11.39 -12.39 2.72
N VAL A 31 10.98 -12.30 1.46
CA VAL A 31 11.53 -11.33 0.51
C VAL A 31 11.16 -9.90 0.92
N ASN A 32 9.91 -9.65 1.34
CA ASN A 32 9.49 -8.35 1.83
C ASN A 32 10.32 -7.92 3.06
N LEU A 33 10.56 -8.85 3.98
CA LEU A 33 11.37 -8.61 5.17
C LEU A 33 12.82 -8.27 4.81
N LEU A 34 13.40 -8.99 3.84
CA LEU A 34 14.75 -8.71 3.33
C LEU A 34 14.84 -7.32 2.70
N PHE A 35 13.89 -6.94 1.84
CA PHE A 35 13.87 -5.60 1.26
C PHE A 35 13.72 -4.51 2.31
N ALA A 36 12.85 -4.70 3.29
CA ALA A 36 12.67 -3.76 4.40
C ALA A 36 13.97 -3.63 5.24
N TRP A 37 14.64 -4.74 5.51
CA TRP A 37 15.93 -4.73 6.22
C TRP A 37 16.97 -3.94 5.44
N PHE A 38 17.19 -4.27 4.17
CA PHE A 38 18.20 -3.56 3.37
C PHE A 38 17.87 -2.07 3.22
N ALA A 39 16.59 -1.71 3.05
CA ALA A 39 16.17 -0.32 2.96
C ALA A 39 16.43 0.47 4.26
N SER A 40 16.32 -0.18 5.42
CA SER A 40 16.53 0.45 6.74
C SER A 40 17.97 0.39 7.24
N PHE A 41 18.84 -0.42 6.61
CA PHE A 41 20.19 -0.70 7.12
C PHE A 41 21.03 0.55 7.33
N GLY A 42 21.03 1.48 6.38
CA GLY A 42 21.83 2.70 6.48
C GLY A 42 21.38 3.61 7.63
N LEU A 43 20.08 3.78 7.81
CA LEU A 43 19.54 4.58 8.92
C LEU A 43 19.79 3.89 10.27
N SER A 44 19.61 2.58 10.34
CA SER A 44 19.90 1.79 11.55
C SER A 44 21.36 1.89 11.97
N ALA A 45 22.30 1.88 11.02
CA ALA A 45 23.72 2.03 11.29
C ALA A 45 24.04 3.44 11.85
N GLN A 46 23.47 4.50 11.30
CA GLN A 46 23.66 5.87 11.80
C GLN A 46 23.08 6.04 13.21
N ILE A 47 21.86 5.57 13.43
CA ILE A 47 21.24 5.58 14.77
C ILE A 47 22.10 4.77 15.76
N GLY A 48 22.57 3.58 15.37
CA GLY A 48 23.43 2.73 16.19
C GLY A 48 24.73 3.39 16.58
N ALA A 49 25.35 4.12 15.66
CA ALA A 49 26.60 4.87 15.96
C ALA A 49 26.38 5.97 17.00
N VAL A 50 25.28 6.71 16.94
CA VAL A 50 24.95 7.78 17.90
C VAL A 50 24.50 7.19 19.24
N THR A 51 23.66 6.15 19.24
CA THR A 51 23.17 5.52 20.48
C THR A 51 24.25 4.76 21.22
N GLY A 52 25.22 4.17 20.50
CA GLY A 52 26.36 3.46 21.10
C GLY A 52 27.32 4.37 21.88
N THR A 53 27.35 5.67 21.59
CA THR A 53 28.23 6.66 22.23
C THR A 53 27.50 7.62 23.16
N SER A 54 26.19 7.44 23.38
CA SER A 54 25.35 8.38 24.13
C SER A 54 24.37 7.68 25.06
N LEU A 55 23.77 8.41 26.01
CA LEU A 55 22.73 7.92 26.92
C LEU A 55 21.34 7.76 26.28
N TYR A 56 21.23 7.98 24.98
CA TYR A 56 19.94 7.83 24.27
C TYR A 56 19.40 6.40 24.31
N SER A 57 20.29 5.40 24.21
CA SER A 57 19.92 3.98 24.31
C SER A 57 19.28 3.64 25.66
N GLU A 58 19.88 4.13 26.76
CA GLU A 58 19.38 3.90 28.11
C GLU A 58 17.98 4.53 28.31
N ARG A 59 17.81 5.78 27.84
CA ARG A 59 16.52 6.48 27.96
C ARG A 59 15.40 5.81 27.13
N LEU A 60 15.71 5.33 25.92
CA LEU A 60 14.73 4.69 25.03
C LEU A 60 14.39 3.26 25.48
N VAL A 61 15.28 2.56 26.18
CA VAL A 61 15.03 1.21 26.72
C VAL A 61 14.13 1.26 27.97
N HIS A 62 14.25 2.27 28.80
CA HIS A 62 13.39 2.43 29.99
C HIS A 62 11.97 2.90 29.66
N GLY A 63 11.71 3.42 28.50
CA GLY A 63 10.39 3.81 27.99
C GLY A 63 10.52 4.60 26.69
N PHE A 64 9.60 4.37 25.75
CA PHE A 64 9.60 5.14 24.51
C PHE A 64 9.18 6.58 24.79
N ASP A 65 10.14 7.50 24.69
CA ASP A 65 9.92 8.93 24.75
C ASP A 65 10.05 9.55 23.36
N LEU A 66 8.93 10.08 22.86
CA LEU A 66 8.86 10.69 21.54
C LEU A 66 9.81 11.92 21.42
N GLY A 67 9.97 12.70 22.51
CA GLY A 67 10.89 13.84 22.53
C GLY A 67 12.34 13.40 22.32
N THR A 68 12.79 12.43 23.09
CA THR A 68 14.12 11.82 22.96
C THR A 68 14.33 11.20 21.56
N PHE A 69 13.31 10.59 20.97
CA PHE A 69 13.37 10.03 19.63
C PHE A 69 13.49 11.13 18.54
N ILE A 70 12.74 12.21 18.67
CA ILE A 70 12.82 13.37 17.76
C ILE A 70 14.18 14.03 17.86
N ASP A 71 14.72 14.22 19.05
CA ASP A 71 16.05 14.78 19.28
C ASP A 71 17.15 13.90 18.65
N LEU A 72 17.01 12.59 18.73
CA LEU A 72 17.93 11.64 18.12
C LEU A 72 17.94 11.75 16.58
N ILE A 73 16.76 11.83 15.95
CA ILE A 73 16.64 11.94 14.48
C ILE A 73 17.13 13.29 13.97
N ASN A 74 17.03 14.35 14.77
CA ASN A 74 17.49 15.69 14.41
C ASN A 74 18.99 15.91 14.70
N LYS A 75 19.71 14.91 15.19
CA LYS A 75 21.16 15.00 15.36
C LYS A 75 21.85 15.15 14.00
N PRO A 76 22.87 16.01 13.89
CA PRO A 76 23.60 16.21 12.63
C PRO A 76 24.32 14.94 12.14
N GLU A 77 24.65 14.03 13.03
CA GLU A 77 25.25 12.73 12.72
C GLU A 77 24.22 11.74 12.12
N VAL A 78 22.92 11.94 12.41
CA VAL A 78 21.82 11.18 11.83
C VAL A 78 21.25 11.98 10.67
N THR A 79 21.58 11.59 9.45
CA THR A 79 21.15 12.28 8.23
C THR A 79 20.14 11.41 7.46
N PRO A 80 18.86 11.39 7.85
CA PRO A 80 17.86 10.54 7.18
C PRO A 80 17.78 10.82 5.69
N TYR A 81 17.95 12.08 5.29
CA TYR A 81 17.89 12.49 3.88
C TYR A 81 19.01 11.90 3.01
N SER A 82 20.19 11.58 3.59
CA SER A 82 21.26 10.91 2.85
C SER A 82 20.91 9.49 2.44
N GLN A 83 19.96 8.85 3.12
CA GLN A 83 19.50 7.49 2.86
C GLN A 83 18.32 7.42 1.88
N VAL A 84 17.71 8.56 1.57
CA VAL A 84 16.54 8.61 0.65
C VAL A 84 16.84 8.00 -0.73
N PRO A 85 17.98 8.28 -1.40
CA PRO A 85 18.27 7.68 -2.69
C PRO A 85 18.35 6.15 -2.63
N LEU A 86 18.96 5.60 -1.58
CA LEU A 86 19.08 4.17 -1.37
C LEU A 86 17.70 3.53 -1.08
N ALA A 87 16.91 4.15 -0.21
CA ALA A 87 15.56 3.71 0.10
C ALA A 87 14.65 3.73 -1.15
N VAL A 88 14.75 4.76 -1.97
CA VAL A 88 14.01 4.87 -3.24
C VAL A 88 14.44 3.77 -4.22
N ALA A 89 15.74 3.48 -4.33
CA ALA A 89 16.23 2.40 -5.17
C ALA A 89 15.68 1.02 -4.74
N PHE A 90 15.72 0.73 -3.43
CA PHE A 90 15.13 -0.50 -2.89
C PHE A 90 13.60 -0.55 -3.04
N ALA A 91 12.91 0.56 -2.84
CA ALA A 91 11.47 0.65 -3.08
C ALA A 91 11.11 0.40 -4.55
N GLY A 92 11.90 0.94 -5.49
CA GLY A 92 11.73 0.67 -6.92
C GLY A 92 11.95 -0.81 -7.28
N LEU A 93 13.03 -1.41 -6.77
CA LEU A 93 13.31 -2.83 -6.96
C LEU A 93 12.21 -3.72 -6.35
N PHE A 94 11.75 -3.38 -5.15
CA PHE A 94 10.64 -4.03 -4.48
C PHE A 94 9.34 -3.94 -5.31
N LEU A 95 9.03 -2.78 -5.86
CA LEU A 95 7.85 -2.58 -6.71
C LEU A 95 7.90 -3.45 -7.96
N VAL A 96 9.05 -3.53 -8.63
CA VAL A 96 9.25 -4.41 -9.80
C VAL A 96 9.05 -5.86 -9.41
N PHE A 97 9.62 -6.29 -8.30
CA PHE A 97 9.48 -7.64 -7.78
C PHE A 97 8.02 -7.97 -7.42
N GLN A 98 7.32 -7.05 -6.76
CA GLN A 98 5.90 -7.21 -6.44
C GLN A 98 5.03 -7.33 -7.69
N LEU A 99 5.27 -6.49 -8.70
CA LEU A 99 4.54 -6.57 -9.97
C LEU A 99 4.77 -7.92 -10.67
N PHE A 100 6.02 -8.42 -10.64
CA PHE A 100 6.34 -9.72 -11.22
C PHE A 100 5.56 -10.84 -10.52
N LEU A 101 5.57 -10.90 -9.20
CA LEU A 101 4.87 -11.93 -8.44
C LEU A 101 3.34 -11.83 -8.52
N THR A 102 2.82 -10.60 -8.56
CA THR A 102 1.37 -10.36 -8.66
C THR A 102 0.76 -11.04 -9.89
N GLY A 103 1.48 -11.08 -11.00
CA GLY A 103 1.05 -11.76 -12.22
C GLY A 103 0.76 -13.25 -12.01
N GLY A 104 1.68 -13.97 -11.40
CA GLY A 104 1.51 -15.39 -11.09
C GLY A 104 0.45 -15.64 -10.00
N ILE A 105 0.45 -14.83 -8.94
CA ILE A 105 -0.50 -14.97 -7.84
C ILE A 105 -1.95 -14.80 -8.35
N LEU A 106 -2.22 -13.75 -9.12
CA LEU A 106 -3.56 -13.51 -9.66
C LEU A 106 -3.99 -14.60 -10.64
N THR A 107 -3.09 -15.07 -11.50
CA THR A 107 -3.41 -16.15 -12.43
C THR A 107 -3.75 -17.43 -11.69
N GLN A 108 -2.98 -17.79 -10.67
CA GLN A 108 -3.27 -18.98 -9.86
C GLN A 108 -4.53 -18.85 -9.04
N TYR A 109 -4.80 -17.68 -8.48
CA TYR A 109 -6.03 -17.42 -7.74
C TYR A 109 -7.27 -17.60 -8.63
N LEU A 110 -7.19 -17.16 -9.89
CA LEU A 110 -8.29 -17.30 -10.87
C LEU A 110 -8.45 -18.72 -11.41
N SER A 111 -7.33 -19.44 -11.63
CA SER A 111 -7.36 -20.81 -12.19
C SER A 111 -7.61 -21.91 -11.15
N CYS A 112 -7.51 -21.61 -9.84
CA CYS A 112 -7.76 -22.55 -8.73
C CYS A 112 -7.09 -23.92 -8.90
N PRO A 113 -5.79 -24.03 -9.22
CA PRO A 113 -5.15 -25.32 -9.40
C PRO A 113 -5.06 -26.08 -8.08
N GLN A 114 -5.32 -27.38 -8.09
CA GLN A 114 -5.19 -28.24 -6.90
C GLN A 114 -3.74 -28.33 -6.40
N ARG A 115 -2.77 -28.16 -7.28
CA ARG A 115 -1.33 -28.07 -6.96
C ARG A 115 -0.68 -26.98 -7.78
N VAL A 116 0.11 -26.18 -7.08
CA VAL A 116 0.89 -25.10 -7.70
C VAL A 116 2.23 -25.64 -8.12
N GLU A 117 2.46 -25.78 -9.43
CA GLU A 117 3.76 -26.14 -9.99
C GLU A 117 4.61 -24.88 -10.12
N GLN A 118 5.83 -24.90 -9.53
CA GLN A 118 6.70 -23.72 -9.47
C GLN A 118 7.11 -23.21 -10.85
N SER A 119 7.41 -24.10 -11.79
CA SER A 119 7.79 -23.75 -13.15
C SER A 119 6.68 -22.95 -13.85
N ARG A 120 5.45 -23.40 -13.72
CA ARG A 120 4.26 -22.75 -14.27
C ARG A 120 3.99 -21.39 -13.61
N PHE A 121 4.17 -21.32 -12.29
CA PHE A 121 4.02 -20.04 -11.55
C PHE A 121 4.93 -18.95 -12.10
N TYR A 122 6.24 -19.23 -12.26
CA TYR A 122 7.18 -18.23 -12.77
C TYR A 122 6.95 -17.90 -14.25
N ALA A 123 6.49 -18.86 -15.04
CA ALA A 123 6.09 -18.59 -16.43
C ALA A 123 4.91 -17.61 -16.50
N GLU A 124 3.88 -17.83 -15.69
CA GLU A 124 2.70 -16.94 -15.56
C GLU A 124 3.09 -15.54 -15.03
N CYS A 125 4.06 -15.47 -14.09
CA CYS A 125 4.63 -14.19 -13.64
C CYS A 125 5.24 -13.42 -14.83
N GLY A 126 6.07 -14.06 -15.64
CA GLY A 126 6.73 -13.45 -16.79
C GLY A 126 5.75 -13.00 -17.88
N GLU A 127 4.75 -13.84 -18.20
CA GLU A 127 3.75 -13.56 -19.23
C GLU A 127 2.93 -12.29 -18.90
N ASN A 128 2.56 -12.11 -17.65
CA ASN A 128 1.71 -11.01 -17.22
C ASN A 128 2.51 -9.76 -16.78
N PHE A 129 3.82 -9.88 -16.60
CA PHE A 129 4.67 -8.81 -16.07
C PHE A 129 4.51 -7.49 -16.83
N TRP A 130 4.69 -7.50 -18.15
CA TRP A 130 4.61 -6.27 -18.95
C TRP A 130 3.21 -5.65 -18.99
N LYS A 131 2.17 -6.46 -18.86
CA LYS A 131 0.79 -5.96 -18.75
C LYS A 131 0.62 -5.20 -17.43
N LEU A 132 1.13 -5.77 -16.33
CA LEU A 132 1.07 -5.17 -15.00
C LEU A 132 1.98 -3.94 -14.87
N VAL A 133 3.17 -3.94 -15.47
CA VAL A 133 4.04 -2.75 -15.51
C VAL A 133 3.33 -1.57 -16.16
N ARG A 134 2.68 -1.78 -17.31
CA ARG A 134 1.96 -0.70 -18.00
C ARG A 134 0.81 -0.14 -17.16
N ILE A 135 0.04 -1.00 -16.48
CA ILE A 135 -1.06 -0.55 -15.62
C ILE A 135 -0.51 0.16 -14.38
N ALA A 136 0.61 -0.30 -13.82
CA ALA A 136 1.30 0.34 -12.71
C ALA A 136 1.83 1.74 -13.07
N LEU A 137 2.37 1.93 -14.28
CA LEU A 137 2.79 3.26 -14.75
C LEU A 137 1.61 4.23 -14.83
N VAL A 138 0.46 3.78 -15.34
CA VAL A 138 -0.77 4.59 -15.33
C VAL A 138 -1.20 4.91 -13.90
N PHE A 139 -1.10 3.94 -12.99
CA PHE A 139 -1.39 4.15 -11.57
C PHE A 139 -0.49 5.23 -10.96
N ILE A 140 0.82 5.16 -11.15
CA ILE A 140 1.77 6.12 -10.62
C ILE A 140 1.42 7.54 -11.10
N VAL A 141 1.07 7.69 -12.37
CA VAL A 141 0.67 9.01 -12.92
C VAL A 141 -0.62 9.51 -12.27
N ILE A 142 -1.65 8.66 -12.16
CA ILE A 142 -2.94 9.05 -11.59
C ILE A 142 -2.81 9.31 -10.09
N ALA A 143 -2.15 8.43 -9.34
CA ALA A 143 -1.93 8.58 -7.92
C ALA A 143 -1.07 9.82 -7.61
N GLY A 144 -0.02 10.06 -8.42
CA GLY A 144 0.81 11.24 -8.32
C GLY A 144 0.04 12.53 -8.60
N LEU A 145 -0.84 12.53 -9.60
CA LEU A 145 -1.69 13.69 -9.92
C LEU A 145 -2.69 13.96 -8.78
N VAL A 146 -3.40 12.93 -8.32
CA VAL A 146 -4.36 13.06 -7.22
C VAL A 146 -3.67 13.50 -5.93
N GLY A 147 -2.58 12.84 -5.56
CA GLY A 147 -1.79 13.20 -4.37
C GLY A 147 -1.18 14.60 -4.48
N GLY A 148 -0.65 14.96 -5.64
CA GLY A 148 -0.10 16.29 -5.89
C GLY A 148 -1.13 17.40 -5.77
N ILE A 149 -2.33 17.21 -6.32
CA ILE A 149 -3.44 18.20 -6.19
C ILE A 149 -3.84 18.33 -4.72
N LEU A 150 -4.06 17.22 -4.02
CA LEU A 150 -4.47 17.23 -2.61
C LEU A 150 -3.38 17.86 -1.71
N HIS A 151 -2.11 17.56 -1.99
CA HIS A 151 -0.99 18.17 -1.29
C HIS A 151 -0.92 19.70 -1.53
N ALA A 152 -1.13 20.15 -2.76
CA ALA A 152 -1.18 21.58 -3.07
C ALA A 152 -2.34 22.30 -2.35
N VAL A 153 -3.52 21.68 -2.30
CA VAL A 153 -4.67 22.22 -1.55
C VAL A 153 -4.34 22.28 -0.05
N ARG A 154 -3.75 21.22 0.49
CA ARG A 154 -3.33 21.21 1.90
C ARG A 154 -2.30 22.30 2.20
N SER A 155 -1.26 22.44 1.38
CA SER A 155 -0.23 23.48 1.54
C SER A 155 -0.83 24.90 1.51
N ALA A 156 -1.82 25.15 0.64
CA ALA A 156 -2.54 26.43 0.61
C ALA A 156 -3.36 26.66 1.90
N LEU A 157 -3.94 25.61 2.48
CA LEU A 157 -4.66 25.70 3.76
C LEU A 157 -3.72 25.87 4.96
N ASP A 158 -2.54 25.27 4.94
CA ASP A 158 -1.55 25.38 6.01
C ASP A 158 -1.16 26.85 6.24
N THR A 159 -0.95 27.64 5.17
CA THR A 159 -0.65 29.07 5.28
C THR A 159 -1.76 29.88 5.97
N THR A 160 -3.02 29.47 5.82
CA THR A 160 -4.16 30.14 6.48
C THR A 160 -4.38 29.64 7.91
N THR A 161 -4.01 28.40 8.21
CA THR A 161 -4.16 27.82 9.56
C THR A 161 -3.05 28.25 10.51
N GLU A 162 -1.84 28.52 10.03
CA GLU A 162 -0.72 29.03 10.83
C GLU A 162 -1.03 30.41 11.46
N THR A 163 -1.81 31.24 10.77
CA THR A 163 -2.22 32.58 11.25
C THR A 163 -3.49 32.54 12.11
N SER A 164 -4.10 31.38 12.28
CA SER A 164 -5.37 31.23 13.00
C SER A 164 -5.16 31.33 14.51
N PRO A 165 -5.92 32.15 15.25
CA PRO A 165 -5.87 32.23 16.71
C PRO A 165 -6.40 30.96 17.40
N ASN A 166 -7.15 30.12 16.68
CA ASN A 166 -7.73 28.89 17.22
C ASN A 166 -6.91 27.65 16.78
N ARG A 167 -5.92 27.28 17.59
CA ARG A 167 -5.02 26.16 17.33
C ARG A 167 -5.73 24.80 17.21
N ARG A 168 -6.86 24.62 17.92
CA ARG A 168 -7.65 23.36 17.85
C ARG A 168 -8.36 23.24 16.51
N ALA A 169 -8.93 24.34 16.01
CA ALA A 169 -9.58 24.36 14.71
C ALA A 169 -8.55 24.10 13.57
N ALA A 170 -7.38 24.73 13.64
CA ALA A 170 -6.29 24.49 12.70
C ALA A 170 -5.88 23.03 12.65
N LEU A 171 -5.67 22.39 13.81
CA LEU A 171 -5.33 20.96 13.91
C LEU A 171 -6.45 20.07 13.35
N ALA A 172 -7.72 20.37 13.62
CA ALA A 172 -8.85 19.62 13.08
C ALA A 172 -8.91 19.70 11.55
N VAL A 173 -8.64 20.86 10.96
CA VAL A 173 -8.57 21.04 9.50
C VAL A 173 -7.42 20.20 8.90
N GLN A 174 -6.24 20.24 9.50
CA GLN A 174 -5.09 19.46 9.05
C GLN A 174 -5.35 17.95 9.12
N CYS A 175 -5.90 17.45 10.24
CA CYS A 175 -6.27 16.04 10.37
C CYS A 175 -7.37 15.64 9.36
N GLY A 176 -8.36 16.51 9.14
CA GLY A 176 -9.40 16.30 8.14
C GLY A 176 -8.85 16.20 6.71
N MET A 177 -7.92 17.06 6.34
CA MET A 177 -7.27 17.02 5.03
C MET A 177 -6.41 15.77 4.84
N LEU A 178 -5.65 15.35 5.86
CA LEU A 178 -4.90 14.08 5.83
C LEU A 178 -5.83 12.88 5.65
N LEU A 179 -6.97 12.89 6.31
CA LEU A 179 -7.96 11.82 6.17
C LEU A 179 -8.53 11.78 4.75
N ILE A 180 -8.88 12.94 4.18
CA ILE A 180 -9.38 13.03 2.80
C ILE A 180 -8.32 12.53 1.81
N GLU A 181 -7.06 12.94 1.97
CA GLU A 181 -5.95 12.48 1.14
C GLU A 181 -5.77 10.96 1.23
N ALA A 182 -5.76 10.40 2.45
CA ALA A 182 -5.65 8.96 2.67
C ALA A 182 -6.82 8.19 2.03
N LEU A 183 -8.06 8.66 2.18
CA LEU A 183 -9.24 8.03 1.59
C LEU A 183 -9.23 8.10 0.06
N ALA A 184 -8.82 9.23 -0.52
CA ALA A 184 -8.70 9.38 -1.97
C ALA A 184 -7.64 8.43 -2.54
N LEU A 185 -6.47 8.33 -1.93
CA LEU A 185 -5.40 7.42 -2.35
C LEU A 185 -5.80 5.95 -2.17
N LEU A 186 -6.49 5.61 -1.08
CA LEU A 186 -7.04 4.27 -0.88
C LEU A 186 -8.06 3.89 -1.95
N TRP A 187 -8.93 4.83 -2.34
CA TRP A 187 -9.89 4.59 -3.41
C TRP A 187 -9.21 4.39 -4.77
N VAL A 188 -8.21 5.21 -5.10
CA VAL A 188 -7.38 5.03 -6.30
C VAL A 188 -6.69 3.68 -6.25
N ARG A 189 -6.15 3.26 -5.10
CA ARG A 189 -5.52 1.94 -4.91
C ARG A 189 -6.51 0.80 -5.17
N MET A 190 -7.68 0.84 -4.55
CA MET A 190 -8.74 -0.16 -4.76
C MET A 190 -9.15 -0.27 -6.24
N TRP A 191 -9.31 0.87 -6.92
CA TRP A 191 -9.61 0.88 -8.34
C TRP A 191 -8.56 0.14 -9.16
N PHE A 192 -7.26 0.37 -8.86
CA PHE A 192 -6.17 -0.31 -9.58
C PHE A 192 -6.07 -1.78 -9.27
N ASP A 193 -6.28 -2.19 -8.04
CA ASP A 193 -6.28 -3.62 -7.66
C ASP A 193 -7.40 -4.36 -8.41
N LEU A 194 -8.59 -3.77 -8.55
CA LEU A 194 -9.68 -4.31 -9.37
C LEU A 194 -9.36 -4.30 -10.88
N ALA A 195 -8.69 -3.27 -11.38
CA ALA A 195 -8.28 -3.21 -12.76
C ALA A 195 -7.20 -4.25 -13.12
N GLN A 196 -6.28 -4.55 -12.20
CA GLN A 196 -5.28 -5.61 -12.35
C GLN A 196 -5.92 -6.99 -12.40
N THR A 197 -6.87 -7.26 -11.49
CA THR A 197 -7.60 -8.54 -11.48
C THR A 197 -8.40 -8.73 -12.76
N GLU A 198 -9.10 -7.70 -13.24
CA GLU A 198 -9.84 -7.73 -14.50
C GLU A 198 -8.92 -7.92 -15.72
N LEU A 199 -7.74 -7.27 -15.72
CA LEU A 199 -6.76 -7.40 -16.80
C LEU A 199 -6.31 -8.85 -17.00
N ILE A 200 -6.08 -9.56 -15.89
CA ILE A 200 -5.65 -10.96 -15.91
C ILE A 200 -6.84 -11.89 -16.19
N ALA A 201 -7.98 -11.67 -15.53
CA ALA A 201 -9.18 -12.49 -15.69
C ALA A 201 -9.73 -12.50 -17.12
N SER A 202 -9.78 -11.33 -17.75
CA SER A 202 -10.29 -11.19 -19.13
C SER A 202 -9.26 -11.56 -20.21
N GLY A 203 -7.97 -11.73 -19.85
CA GLY A 203 -6.90 -11.89 -20.84
C GLY A 203 -6.74 -10.68 -21.77
N ALA A 204 -7.32 -9.55 -21.42
CA ALA A 204 -7.42 -8.38 -22.28
C ALA A 204 -6.04 -7.84 -22.65
N ARG A 205 -5.86 -7.54 -23.94
CA ARG A 205 -4.65 -6.85 -24.43
C ARG A 205 -4.73 -5.33 -24.23
N ARG A 206 -5.93 -4.78 -24.00
CA ARG A 206 -6.17 -3.34 -23.89
C ARG A 206 -6.34 -2.92 -22.45
N ILE A 207 -5.39 -2.20 -21.90
CA ILE A 207 -5.40 -1.68 -20.52
C ILE A 207 -6.61 -0.77 -20.27
N ARG A 208 -7.03 0.02 -21.27
CA ARG A 208 -8.16 0.96 -21.14
C ARG A 208 -9.46 0.27 -20.75
N SER A 209 -9.74 -0.91 -21.32
CA SER A 209 -10.94 -1.69 -20.98
C SER A 209 -10.91 -2.16 -19.54
N SER A 210 -9.76 -2.66 -19.07
CA SER A 210 -9.60 -3.14 -17.70
C SER A 210 -9.67 -2.00 -16.68
N LEU A 211 -9.11 -0.82 -16.99
CA LEU A 211 -9.24 0.38 -16.17
C LEU A 211 -10.69 0.85 -16.05
N ALA A 212 -11.43 0.86 -17.17
CA ALA A 212 -12.85 1.25 -17.17
C ALA A 212 -13.71 0.23 -16.40
N ALA A 213 -13.45 -1.08 -16.57
CA ALA A 213 -14.13 -2.13 -15.83
C ALA A 213 -13.83 -2.05 -14.33
N GLY A 214 -12.56 -1.90 -13.95
CA GLY A 214 -12.14 -1.70 -12.56
C GLY A 214 -12.80 -0.49 -11.91
N LEU A 215 -12.91 0.64 -12.64
CA LEU A 215 -13.61 1.84 -12.15
C LEU A 215 -15.11 1.59 -11.95
N LYS A 216 -15.75 0.87 -12.87
CA LYS A 216 -17.15 0.48 -12.72
C LYS A 216 -17.36 -0.42 -11.51
N LEU A 217 -16.49 -1.40 -11.31
CA LEU A 217 -16.52 -2.31 -10.16
C LEU A 217 -16.26 -1.57 -8.84
N SER A 218 -15.30 -0.64 -8.79
CA SER A 218 -15.01 0.14 -7.58
C SER A 218 -16.20 1.02 -7.17
N ARG A 219 -16.88 1.63 -8.14
CA ARG A 219 -18.11 2.43 -7.89
C ARG A 219 -19.26 1.55 -7.42
N ALA A 220 -19.44 0.36 -8.03
CA ALA A 220 -20.47 -0.57 -7.62
C ALA A 220 -20.21 -1.11 -6.20
N ALA A 221 -18.98 -1.44 -5.87
CA ALA A 221 -18.58 -1.90 -4.53
C ALA A 221 -18.80 -0.82 -3.47
N ALA A 222 -18.45 0.43 -3.76
CA ALA A 222 -18.71 1.57 -2.87
C ALA A 222 -20.22 1.81 -2.69
N GLY A 223 -21.00 1.73 -3.77
CA GLY A 223 -22.46 1.86 -3.73
C GLY A 223 -23.14 0.76 -2.93
N LEU A 224 -22.68 -0.48 -3.05
CA LEU A 224 -23.18 -1.61 -2.25
C LEU A 224 -22.85 -1.44 -0.77
N TYR A 225 -21.66 -0.97 -0.45
CA TYR A 225 -21.24 -0.74 0.93
C TYR A 225 -22.06 0.38 1.59
N VAL A 226 -22.24 1.50 0.91
CA VAL A 226 -23.08 2.62 1.37
C VAL A 226 -24.54 2.19 1.47
N GLY A 227 -25.06 1.46 0.48
CA GLY A 227 -26.44 0.95 0.50
C GLY A 227 -26.70 -0.03 1.64
N TYR A 228 -25.71 -0.88 1.98
CA TYR A 228 -25.79 -1.81 3.10
C TYR A 228 -25.80 -1.07 4.46
N GLU A 229 -24.94 -0.08 4.65
CA GLU A 229 -24.88 0.72 5.89
C GLU A 229 -26.17 1.53 6.10
N ILE A 230 -26.73 2.15 5.04
CA ILE A 230 -27.98 2.89 5.11
C ILE A 230 -29.16 1.93 5.41
N GLY A 231 -29.18 0.75 4.80
CA GLY A 231 -30.21 -0.27 5.08
C GLY A 231 -30.17 -0.79 6.51
N ARG A 232 -29.00 -0.84 7.13
CA ARG A 232 -28.80 -1.27 8.54
C ARG A 232 -29.25 -0.23 9.55
N ALA A 233 -29.21 1.05 9.20
CA ALA A 233 -29.66 2.15 10.06
C ALA A 233 -31.19 2.27 10.14
N HIS A 234 -31.94 1.55 9.31
CA HIS A 234 -33.40 1.59 9.26
C HIS A 234 -34.09 0.32 9.79
N VAL A 235 -33.37 -0.61 10.38
CA VAL A 235 -33.87 -1.79 11.09
C VAL A 235 -33.50 -1.68 12.58
#